data_ec58ca5603a73903b11a1e9c1ff8051e
#
_entry.id   ec58ca5603a73903b11a1e9c1ff8051e
#
_cell.length_a   1.000
_cell.length_b   1.000
_cell.length_c   1.000
_cell.angle_alpha   90.00
_cell.angle_beta   90.00
_cell.angle_gamma   90.00
#
_symmetry.space_group_name_H-M   'P 1'
#
loop_
_entity.id
_entity.type
_entity.pdbx_description
1 polymer ?
#
loop_
_entity_poly.entity_id
_entity_poly.type
_entity_poly.pdbx_seq_one_letter_code
_entity_poly.pdbx_strand_id
1 'polypeptide(L)'
;MADLIALSTKVVDAGHADEPVNRTTGELSEIADGLAIVESFSHVVTWNSGDGLVCFDTSHVNTGQQVVDSIRQWSNDPFNALVYTHGHADHVGGSIAFGANAAALGHKAPRVIGHKNVQRRFDRYRYTNDWNVAINARQFGGIRGDLNSVMNDLRPAEGAPRLSDFIPRNTLDTTDVVDKFASMKFGDSEVEFHHGKGETDDHLWSWFPKQKWVATGDFVIWNFPNAGNPQKVQRFPLEWAEALRAIIAKEPELMLPAHGLPIAGKERIARVLDEIASALEYLVKSTVEMMNAGETLNTIIHSVKIPDATLGKPYLRPLYDEPEFVVRNIWRQFGGWWDGAPSRLKPATDESLGAELATLAGGAEVLIARAKELAASGDLRLACHLADFAGWAAPDEPNIHRDRAEIYETRRKSETSLMAKGIFKGASRESEAVIKAALGK
;
A
#
# COMPACT_ATOMS: atom_id res chain seq x y z
N MET A 1 27.16 -5.86 3.18
CA MET A 1 26.38 -4.84 2.45
C MET A 1 26.08 -5.36 1.06
N ALA A 2 24.84 -5.37 0.65
CA ALA A 2 24.45 -5.80 -0.69
C ALA A 2 24.70 -4.66 -1.70
N ASP A 3 25.10 -5.02 -2.92
CA ASP A 3 25.12 -4.05 -4.03
C ASP A 3 23.70 -3.94 -4.60
N LEU A 4 22.93 -3.01 -4.03
CA LEU A 4 21.52 -2.81 -4.38
C LEU A 4 21.33 -2.30 -5.82
N ILE A 5 22.31 -1.56 -6.35
CA ILE A 5 22.29 -1.07 -7.74
C ILE A 5 22.54 -2.21 -8.72
N ALA A 6 23.52 -3.08 -8.45
CA ALA A 6 23.73 -4.25 -9.30
C ALA A 6 22.51 -5.18 -9.28
N LEU A 7 21.88 -5.38 -8.12
CA LEU A 7 20.67 -6.19 -7.99
C LEU A 7 19.51 -5.60 -8.79
N SER A 8 19.23 -4.31 -8.63
CA SER A 8 18.13 -3.64 -9.36
C SER A 8 18.38 -3.65 -10.87
N THR A 9 19.62 -3.41 -11.29
CA THR A 9 20.04 -3.48 -12.70
C THR A 9 19.71 -4.85 -13.29
N LYS A 10 20.17 -5.92 -12.62
CA LYS A 10 19.87 -7.31 -13.04
C LYS A 10 18.37 -7.54 -13.18
N VAL A 11 17.57 -7.15 -12.18
CA VAL A 11 16.12 -7.38 -12.15
C VAL A 11 15.39 -6.59 -13.23
N VAL A 12 15.70 -5.30 -13.40
CA VAL A 12 15.04 -4.44 -14.40
C VAL A 12 15.39 -4.87 -15.82
N ASP A 13 16.66 -5.22 -16.07
CA ASP A 13 17.12 -5.59 -17.40
C ASP A 13 16.67 -7.01 -17.80
N ALA A 14 16.58 -7.93 -16.83
CA ALA A 14 16.02 -9.26 -17.04
C ALA A 14 14.49 -9.28 -17.18
N GLY A 15 13.80 -8.25 -16.64
CA GLY A 15 12.33 -8.18 -16.62
C GLY A 15 11.67 -9.13 -15.61
N HIS A 16 12.43 -9.78 -14.73
CA HIS A 16 11.94 -10.64 -13.65
C HIS A 16 12.86 -10.57 -12.43
N ALA A 17 12.35 -10.93 -11.26
CA ALA A 17 13.08 -10.98 -10.01
C ALA A 17 13.13 -12.43 -9.49
N ASP A 18 14.34 -12.96 -9.31
CA ASP A 18 14.59 -14.27 -8.69
C ASP A 18 14.68 -14.16 -7.16
N GLU A 19 14.95 -12.96 -6.65
CA GLU A 19 15.10 -12.64 -5.25
C GLU A 19 14.08 -11.57 -4.82
N PRO A 20 13.74 -11.47 -3.52
CA PRO A 20 12.88 -10.42 -3.02
C PRO A 20 13.45 -9.03 -3.31
N VAL A 21 12.66 -8.16 -3.93
CA VAL A 21 13.02 -6.76 -4.23
C VAL A 21 12.67 -5.82 -3.08
N ASN A 22 11.64 -6.13 -2.30
CA ASN A 22 11.30 -5.44 -1.06
C ASN A 22 12.01 -6.16 0.10
N ARG A 23 13.13 -5.61 0.52
CA ARG A 23 14.01 -6.21 1.53
C ARG A 23 13.85 -5.44 2.85
N THR A 24 13.82 -6.14 3.96
CA THR A 24 13.66 -5.56 5.31
C THR A 24 14.74 -6.08 6.24
N THR A 25 15.99 -6.06 5.78
CA THR A 25 17.15 -6.64 6.50
C THR A 25 17.57 -5.79 7.69
N GLY A 26 17.21 -4.52 7.74
CA GLY A 26 17.74 -3.53 8.69
C GLY A 26 19.16 -3.09 8.40
N GLU A 27 19.78 -3.61 7.33
CA GLU A 27 21.15 -3.25 6.95
C GLU A 27 21.19 -1.91 6.23
N LEU A 28 22.29 -1.19 6.43
CA LEU A 28 22.63 0.01 5.67
C LEU A 28 23.52 -0.37 4.49
N SER A 29 23.18 0.11 3.30
CA SER A 29 24.00 0.02 2.10
C SER A 29 24.31 1.43 1.58
N GLU A 30 25.59 1.75 1.42
CA GLU A 30 26.03 2.99 0.77
C GLU A 30 25.82 2.84 -0.75
N ILE A 31 25.10 3.80 -1.33
CA ILE A 31 24.69 3.77 -2.75
C ILE A 31 25.56 4.68 -3.60
N ALA A 32 25.99 5.79 -3.03
CA ALA A 32 26.93 6.75 -3.60
C ALA A 32 27.68 7.44 -2.46
N ASP A 33 28.70 8.21 -2.78
CA ASP A 33 29.46 8.94 -1.77
C ASP A 33 28.57 9.82 -0.90
N GLY A 34 28.53 9.52 0.40
CA GLY A 34 27.68 10.20 1.37
C GLY A 34 26.18 9.95 1.21
N LEU A 35 25.76 8.93 0.47
CA LEU A 35 24.36 8.54 0.30
C LEU A 35 24.16 7.06 0.63
N ALA A 36 23.31 6.77 1.58
CA ALA A 36 23.02 5.40 2.02
C ALA A 36 21.52 5.13 2.11
N ILE A 37 21.14 3.86 2.06
CA ILE A 37 19.79 3.36 2.28
C ILE A 37 19.84 2.33 3.41
N VAL A 38 18.92 2.47 4.38
CA VAL A 38 18.63 1.42 5.35
C VAL A 38 17.42 0.65 4.86
N GLU A 39 17.61 -0.66 4.61
CA GLU A 39 16.56 -1.58 4.16
C GLU A 39 15.63 -1.92 5.33
N SER A 40 14.53 -1.18 5.49
CA SER A 40 13.56 -1.34 6.55
C SER A 40 12.15 -1.54 5.98
N PHE A 41 11.10 -1.51 6.79
CA PHE A 41 9.72 -1.71 6.34
C PHE A 41 9.33 -0.69 5.25
N SER A 42 9.57 0.61 5.50
CA SER A 42 9.84 1.62 4.47
C SER A 42 11.34 1.93 4.57
N HIS A 43 12.04 1.96 3.46
CA HIS A 43 13.46 2.29 3.43
C HIS A 43 13.70 3.71 3.87
N VAL A 44 14.82 3.95 4.54
CA VAL A 44 15.26 5.28 4.89
C VAL A 44 16.47 5.65 4.06
N VAL A 45 16.27 6.60 3.15
CA VAL A 45 17.35 7.19 2.39
C VAL A 45 18.03 8.25 3.25
N THR A 46 19.31 8.10 3.50
CA THR A 46 20.10 9.03 4.34
C THR A 46 21.22 9.64 3.50
N TRP A 47 21.22 10.96 3.42
CA TRP A 47 22.21 11.72 2.70
C TRP A 47 23.01 12.63 3.62
N ASN A 48 24.33 12.56 3.57
CA ASN A 48 25.24 13.49 4.25
C ASN A 48 25.43 14.73 3.36
N SER A 49 24.82 15.84 3.79
CA SER A 49 24.83 17.10 3.06
C SER A 49 26.09 17.95 3.28
N GLY A 50 26.97 17.51 4.17
CA GLY A 50 28.10 18.31 4.67
C GLY A 50 27.74 19.16 5.90
N ASP A 51 26.48 19.51 6.11
CA ASP A 51 25.95 20.21 7.29
C ASP A 51 25.19 19.26 8.24
N GLY A 52 25.30 17.97 8.02
CA GLY A 52 24.57 16.92 8.73
C GLY A 52 23.73 16.04 7.81
N LEU A 53 23.04 15.08 8.42
CA LEU A 53 22.28 14.07 7.72
C LEU A 53 20.87 14.58 7.39
N VAL A 54 20.45 14.35 6.15
CA VAL A 54 19.07 14.53 5.69
C VAL A 54 18.49 13.14 5.42
N CYS A 55 17.44 12.76 6.15
CA CYS A 55 16.81 11.46 6.00
C CYS A 55 15.45 11.59 5.33
N PHE A 56 15.20 10.81 4.29
CA PHE A 56 13.93 10.72 3.59
C PHE A 56 13.18 9.51 4.14
N ASP A 57 12.05 9.79 4.78
CA ASP A 57 11.29 8.91 5.66
C ASP A 57 12.04 8.48 6.95
N THR A 58 11.38 7.77 7.82
CA THR A 58 11.89 7.36 9.13
C THR A 58 11.53 5.93 9.47
N SER A 59 10.94 5.21 8.51
CA SER A 59 10.39 3.88 8.68
C SER A 59 9.25 3.80 9.72
N HIS A 60 8.92 2.62 10.18
CA HIS A 60 7.83 2.34 11.10
C HIS A 60 8.28 2.52 12.57
N VAL A 61 7.33 2.76 13.48
CA VAL A 61 7.61 2.97 14.92
C VAL A 61 8.45 1.86 15.54
N ASN A 62 8.27 0.63 15.11
CA ASN A 62 9.00 -0.52 15.67
C ASN A 62 10.38 -0.75 15.05
N THR A 63 10.65 -0.15 13.90
CA THR A 63 11.93 -0.27 13.20
C THR A 63 12.77 1.00 13.28
N GLY A 64 12.17 2.13 13.70
CA GLY A 64 12.86 3.42 13.75
C GLY A 64 14.14 3.42 14.57
N GLN A 65 14.18 2.74 15.72
CA GLN A 65 15.39 2.65 16.53
C GLN A 65 16.48 1.84 15.80
N GLN A 66 16.14 0.71 15.20
CA GLN A 66 17.09 -0.09 14.41
C GLN A 66 17.66 0.72 13.24
N VAL A 67 16.82 1.50 12.57
CA VAL A 67 17.26 2.40 11.49
C VAL A 67 18.27 3.42 12.01
N VAL A 68 17.97 4.09 13.13
CA VAL A 68 18.90 5.04 13.76
C VAL A 68 20.22 4.35 14.11
N ASP A 69 20.17 3.16 14.69
CA ASP A 69 21.38 2.41 15.07
C ASP A 69 22.23 2.05 13.85
N SER A 70 21.60 1.65 12.74
CA SER A 70 22.28 1.36 11.47
C SER A 70 22.93 2.63 10.88
N ILE A 71 22.23 3.77 10.91
CA ILE A 71 22.79 5.05 10.45
C ILE A 71 23.97 5.46 11.33
N ARG A 72 23.91 5.26 12.66
CA ARG A 72 24.98 5.62 13.58
C ARG A 72 26.24 4.76 13.46
N GLN A 73 26.13 3.56 12.89
CA GLN A 73 27.31 2.78 12.49
C GLN A 73 28.01 3.37 11.26
N TRP A 74 27.30 4.14 10.44
CA TRP A 74 27.81 4.77 9.22
C TRP A 74 28.27 6.22 9.45
N SER A 75 27.50 7.04 10.20
CA SER A 75 27.83 8.44 10.49
C SER A 75 27.37 8.90 11.87
N ASN A 76 28.21 9.72 12.54
CA ASN A 76 27.88 10.40 13.79
C ASN A 76 27.36 11.84 13.59
N ASP A 77 27.23 12.30 12.34
CA ASP A 77 26.77 13.66 12.04
C ASP A 77 25.34 13.90 12.57
N PRO A 78 25.01 15.12 12.97
CA PRO A 78 23.66 15.47 13.42
C PRO A 78 22.61 15.15 12.36
N PHE A 79 21.43 14.69 12.76
CA PHE A 79 20.26 14.72 11.90
C PHE A 79 19.81 16.17 11.70
N ASN A 80 20.10 16.73 10.53
CA ASN A 80 19.73 18.08 10.16
C ASN A 80 18.24 18.17 9.81
N ALA A 81 17.77 17.22 8.99
CA ALA A 81 16.37 17.19 8.59
C ALA A 81 15.85 15.75 8.40
N LEU A 82 14.57 15.57 8.70
CA LEU A 82 13.75 14.43 8.31
C LEU A 82 12.74 14.92 7.27
N VAL A 83 12.61 14.23 6.16
CA VAL A 83 11.64 14.54 5.11
C VAL A 83 10.58 13.44 5.12
N TYR A 84 9.35 13.79 5.44
CA TYR A 84 8.22 12.89 5.29
C TYR A 84 7.76 12.92 3.83
N THR A 85 7.94 11.82 3.13
CA THR A 85 7.39 11.70 1.77
C THR A 85 5.87 11.81 1.81
N HIS A 86 5.25 11.18 2.81
CA HIS A 86 3.83 11.29 3.10
C HIS A 86 3.51 10.75 4.51
N GLY A 87 2.29 10.95 5.00
CA GLY A 87 1.91 10.67 6.38
C GLY A 87 1.45 9.24 6.67
N HIS A 88 1.93 8.20 5.98
CA HIS A 88 1.70 6.82 6.39
C HIS A 88 2.64 6.41 7.53
N ALA A 89 2.17 5.47 8.36
CA ALA A 89 2.86 5.07 9.59
C ALA A 89 4.25 4.48 9.36
N ASP A 90 4.45 3.82 8.25
CA ASP A 90 5.71 3.20 7.85
C ASP A 90 6.73 4.20 7.26
N HIS A 91 6.33 5.44 7.04
CA HIS A 91 7.21 6.54 6.59
C HIS A 91 7.55 7.51 7.72
N VAL A 92 6.62 7.75 8.63
CA VAL A 92 6.76 8.78 9.68
C VAL A 92 6.93 8.20 11.09
N GLY A 93 6.57 6.92 11.28
CA GLY A 93 6.40 6.31 12.61
C GLY A 93 7.70 6.23 13.43
N GLY A 94 8.85 6.09 12.77
CA GLY A 94 10.15 6.01 13.42
C GLY A 94 10.73 7.34 13.88
N SER A 95 10.14 8.47 13.52
CA SER A 95 10.70 9.82 13.72
C SER A 95 11.06 10.15 15.18
N ILE A 96 10.32 9.60 16.14
CA ILE A 96 10.63 9.78 17.58
C ILE A 96 12.02 9.20 17.94
N ALA A 97 12.43 8.09 17.33
CA ALA A 97 13.77 7.53 17.59
C ALA A 97 14.88 8.47 17.11
N PHE A 98 14.69 9.16 15.98
CA PHE A 98 15.62 10.17 15.47
C PHE A 98 15.71 11.38 16.42
N GLY A 99 14.56 11.88 16.89
CA GLY A 99 14.52 12.97 17.87
C GLY A 99 15.17 12.60 19.21
N ALA A 100 14.88 11.41 19.72
CA ALA A 100 15.48 10.90 20.95
C ALA A 100 16.99 10.72 20.83
N ASN A 101 17.47 10.21 19.69
CA ASN A 101 18.90 10.10 19.41
C ASN A 101 19.58 11.47 19.35
N ALA A 102 18.98 12.44 18.66
CA ALA A 102 19.53 13.79 18.63
C ALA A 102 19.66 14.38 20.04
N ALA A 103 18.63 14.24 20.87
CA ALA A 103 18.64 14.72 22.26
C ALA A 103 19.73 14.00 23.10
N ALA A 104 19.86 12.69 22.97
CA ALA A 104 20.86 11.90 23.69
C ALA A 104 22.31 12.29 23.36
N LEU A 105 22.55 12.74 22.13
CA LEU A 105 23.86 13.23 21.68
C LEU A 105 24.06 14.73 21.88
N GLY A 106 23.10 15.44 22.49
CA GLY A 106 23.16 16.89 22.66
C GLY A 106 23.06 17.70 21.36
N HIS A 107 22.56 17.08 20.29
CA HIS A 107 22.31 17.76 19.02
C HIS A 107 20.99 18.53 19.05
N LYS A 108 20.85 19.50 18.14
CA LYS A 108 19.55 20.14 17.90
C LYS A 108 18.55 19.11 17.40
N ALA A 109 17.28 19.30 17.74
CA ALA A 109 16.21 18.52 17.15
C ALA A 109 16.21 18.68 15.60
N PRO A 110 16.03 17.61 14.85
CA PRO A 110 15.98 17.69 13.40
C PRO A 110 14.79 18.54 12.96
N ARG A 111 14.96 19.27 11.86
CA ARG A 111 13.83 19.86 11.15
C ARG A 111 13.00 18.73 10.57
N VAL A 112 11.68 18.91 10.50
CA VAL A 112 10.78 17.93 9.88
C VAL A 112 10.06 18.60 8.72
N ILE A 113 10.41 18.19 7.52
CA ILE A 113 9.87 18.73 6.26
C ILE A 113 8.75 17.81 5.81
N GLY A 114 7.58 18.35 5.49
CA GLY A 114 6.45 17.58 5.02
C GLY A 114 5.41 18.44 4.31
N HIS A 115 4.53 17.80 3.55
CA HIS A 115 3.42 18.50 2.91
C HIS A 115 2.42 19.01 3.96
N LYS A 116 1.76 20.13 3.68
CA LYS A 116 0.76 20.75 4.59
C LYS A 116 -0.37 19.81 5.02
N ASN A 117 -0.68 18.78 4.25
CA ASN A 117 -1.72 17.82 4.56
C ASN A 117 -1.26 16.68 5.49
N VAL A 118 0.03 16.55 5.79
CA VAL A 118 0.55 15.50 6.70
C VAL A 118 -0.13 15.60 8.06
N GLN A 119 -0.18 16.81 8.66
CA GLN A 119 -0.82 16.99 9.95
C GLN A 119 -2.32 16.68 9.92
N ARG A 120 -3.04 17.07 8.86
CA ARG A 120 -4.46 16.73 8.67
C ARG A 120 -4.66 15.22 8.56
N ARG A 121 -3.70 14.50 7.98
CA ARG A 121 -3.72 13.03 7.92
C ARG A 121 -3.56 12.42 9.32
N PHE A 122 -2.65 12.93 10.14
CA PHE A 122 -2.51 12.49 11.53
C PHE A 122 -3.79 12.73 12.33
N ASP A 123 -4.42 13.90 12.19
CA ASP A 123 -5.70 14.21 12.85
C ASP A 123 -6.81 13.27 12.37
N ARG A 124 -6.89 12.96 11.08
CA ARG A 124 -7.82 11.98 10.55
C ARG A 124 -7.59 10.60 11.15
N TYR A 125 -6.34 10.14 11.25
CA TYR A 125 -6.02 8.84 11.86
C TYR A 125 -6.42 8.80 13.34
N ARG A 126 -6.22 9.87 14.09
CA ARG A 126 -6.70 9.98 15.48
C ARG A 126 -8.22 9.89 15.55
N TYR A 127 -8.91 10.61 14.68
CA TYR A 127 -10.37 10.61 14.60
C TYR A 127 -10.98 9.27 14.18
N THR A 128 -10.33 8.56 13.26
CA THR A 128 -10.82 7.28 12.71
C THR A 128 -10.02 6.08 13.20
N ASN A 129 -9.39 6.17 14.37
CA ASN A 129 -8.47 5.15 14.90
C ASN A 129 -9.04 3.74 14.84
N ASP A 130 -10.21 3.52 15.43
CA ASP A 130 -10.81 2.18 15.56
C ASP A 130 -11.23 1.61 14.20
N TRP A 131 -11.65 2.49 13.29
CA TRP A 131 -11.91 2.08 11.91
C TRP A 131 -10.61 1.67 11.20
N ASN A 132 -9.54 2.44 11.34
CA ASN A 132 -8.24 2.08 10.76
C ASN A 132 -7.71 0.74 11.31
N VAL A 133 -7.88 0.49 12.60
CA VAL A 133 -7.55 -0.80 13.20
C VAL A 133 -8.37 -1.92 12.56
N ALA A 134 -9.68 -1.76 12.42
CA ALA A 134 -10.58 -2.75 11.82
C ALA A 134 -10.23 -3.07 10.36
N ILE A 135 -9.99 -2.04 9.53
CA ILE A 135 -9.66 -2.27 8.10
C ILE A 135 -8.27 -2.83 7.89
N ASN A 136 -7.30 -2.46 8.73
CA ASN A 136 -5.97 -3.06 8.67
C ASN A 136 -6.01 -4.54 9.12
N ALA A 137 -6.77 -4.86 10.17
CA ALA A 137 -7.01 -6.25 10.55
C ALA A 137 -7.53 -7.07 9.36
N ARG A 138 -8.59 -6.62 8.73
CA ARG A 138 -9.19 -7.30 7.58
C ARG A 138 -8.22 -7.41 6.40
N GLN A 139 -7.44 -6.37 6.13
CA GLN A 139 -6.43 -6.38 5.05
C GLN A 139 -5.37 -7.48 5.24
N PHE A 140 -5.08 -7.85 6.49
CA PHE A 140 -4.14 -8.91 6.84
C PHE A 140 -4.83 -10.22 7.26
N GLY A 141 -6.10 -10.40 6.92
CA GLY A 141 -6.84 -11.64 7.12
C GLY A 141 -7.48 -11.81 8.50
N GLY A 142 -7.69 -10.71 9.24
CA GLY A 142 -8.34 -10.70 10.54
C GLY A 142 -9.84 -10.52 10.51
N ILE A 143 -10.45 -10.77 11.65
CA ILE A 143 -11.86 -10.50 11.91
C ILE A 143 -12.01 -9.35 12.93
N ARG A 144 -13.16 -8.70 12.90
CA ARG A 144 -13.51 -7.65 13.86
C ARG A 144 -13.52 -8.24 15.28
N GLY A 145 -12.69 -7.73 16.16
CA GLY A 145 -12.57 -8.15 17.57
C GLY A 145 -11.41 -9.08 17.91
N ASP A 146 -10.76 -9.73 16.93
CA ASP A 146 -9.60 -10.60 17.17
C ASP A 146 -8.34 -10.06 16.48
N LEU A 147 -8.02 -8.81 16.78
CA LEU A 147 -6.89 -8.11 16.19
C LEU A 147 -5.52 -8.70 16.58
N ASN A 148 -5.45 -9.33 17.75
CA ASN A 148 -4.21 -9.91 18.25
C ASN A 148 -3.90 -11.27 17.60
N SER A 149 -4.91 -12.11 17.30
CA SER A 149 -4.69 -13.41 16.67
C SER A 149 -4.16 -13.28 15.26
N VAL A 150 -4.70 -12.32 14.51
CA VAL A 150 -4.29 -12.05 13.12
C VAL A 150 -2.83 -11.67 13.01
N MET A 151 -2.37 -10.83 13.91
CA MET A 151 -0.99 -10.37 13.90
C MET A 151 -0.04 -11.46 14.35
N ASN A 152 -0.46 -12.34 15.24
CA ASN A 152 0.34 -13.51 15.64
C ASN A 152 0.56 -14.49 14.48
N ASP A 153 -0.44 -14.67 13.61
CA ASP A 153 -0.33 -15.55 12.42
C ASP A 153 0.51 -14.96 11.29
N LEU A 154 0.61 -13.63 11.23
CA LEU A 154 1.40 -12.93 10.21
C LEU A 154 2.85 -12.68 10.65
N ARG A 155 3.22 -13.05 11.85
CA ARG A 155 4.53 -12.77 12.45
C ARG A 155 5.40 -14.00 12.57
N PRO A 156 6.60 -13.95 12.01
CA PRO A 156 7.61 -15.00 12.24
C PRO A 156 8.44 -14.81 13.51
N ALA A 157 8.35 -13.72 14.26
CA ALA A 157 9.26 -13.46 15.38
C ALA A 157 8.69 -12.57 16.50
N GLU A 158 9.18 -12.77 17.75
CA GLU A 158 9.01 -11.88 18.90
C GLU A 158 9.39 -10.41 18.54
N GLY A 159 8.53 -9.47 18.86
CA GLY A 159 8.81 -8.03 18.69
C GLY A 159 8.18 -7.35 17.46
N ALA A 160 7.47 -8.08 16.60
CA ALA A 160 6.81 -7.46 15.44
C ALA A 160 5.62 -6.54 15.85
N PRO A 161 5.29 -5.49 15.07
CA PRO A 161 4.34 -4.44 15.44
C PRO A 161 2.91 -4.91 15.67
N ARG A 162 2.20 -4.32 16.64
CA ARG A 162 0.77 -4.54 16.83
C ARG A 162 -0.01 -3.75 15.77
N LEU A 163 -1.23 -4.16 15.40
CA LEU A 163 -2.08 -3.44 14.43
C LEU A 163 -2.30 -1.97 14.79
N SER A 164 -2.36 -1.66 16.08
CA SER A 164 -2.39 -0.28 16.56
C SER A 164 -1.17 0.56 16.17
N ASP A 165 -0.08 -0.08 15.82
CA ASP A 165 1.18 0.56 15.46
C ASP A 165 1.22 1.02 13.99
N PHE A 166 0.26 0.58 13.15
CA PHE A 166 0.07 1.13 11.79
C PHE A 166 -0.54 2.53 11.78
N ILE A 167 -0.89 3.07 12.95
CA ILE A 167 -1.41 4.42 13.08
C ILE A 167 -0.31 5.31 13.66
N PRO A 168 0.10 6.39 12.97
CA PRO A 168 1.11 7.29 13.48
C PRO A 168 0.56 8.06 14.68
N ARG A 169 0.86 7.59 15.89
CA ARG A 169 0.36 8.16 17.15
C ARG A 169 1.36 9.11 17.79
N ASN A 170 2.63 8.76 17.72
CA ASN A 170 3.74 9.50 18.31
C ASN A 170 4.76 9.76 17.20
N THR A 171 4.62 10.84 16.51
CA THR A 171 5.52 11.30 15.44
C THR A 171 6.00 12.69 15.77
N LEU A 172 7.14 13.08 15.24
CA LEU A 172 7.53 14.49 15.27
C LEU A 172 6.62 15.28 14.32
N ASP A 173 6.15 16.42 14.79
CA ASP A 173 5.36 17.34 13.96
C ASP A 173 6.22 18.00 12.89
N THR A 174 5.62 18.33 11.75
CA THR A 174 6.30 19.06 10.68
C THR A 174 6.65 20.47 11.15
N THR A 175 7.95 20.84 11.01
CA THR A 175 8.46 22.19 11.30
C THR A 175 8.51 23.06 10.05
N ASP A 176 8.71 22.44 8.89
CA ASP A 176 8.84 23.08 7.59
C ASP A 176 7.79 22.52 6.63
N VAL A 177 6.85 23.36 6.28
CA VAL A 177 5.66 22.96 5.52
C VAL A 177 5.81 23.29 4.04
N VAL A 178 5.64 22.28 3.20
CA VAL A 178 5.59 22.42 1.74
C VAL A 178 4.12 22.41 1.28
N ASP A 179 3.76 23.33 0.38
CA ASP A 179 2.43 23.31 -0.28
C ASP A 179 2.51 22.60 -1.64
N LYS A 180 2.97 23.29 -2.68
CA LYS A 180 3.12 22.71 -4.00
C LYS A 180 4.57 22.43 -4.36
N PHE A 181 5.43 23.33 -3.95
CA PHE A 181 6.86 23.30 -4.24
C PHE A 181 7.61 24.09 -3.16
N ALA A 182 8.80 23.59 -2.84
CA ALA A 182 9.79 24.34 -2.07
C ALA A 182 11.18 23.95 -2.55
N SER A 183 12.13 24.87 -2.45
CA SER A 183 13.55 24.59 -2.60
C SER A 183 14.26 24.96 -1.32
N MET A 184 15.12 24.08 -0.80
CA MET A 184 15.86 24.28 0.43
C MET A 184 17.33 23.92 0.24
N LYS A 185 18.21 24.70 0.89
CA LYS A 185 19.64 24.46 0.85
C LYS A 185 20.09 23.58 2.01
N PHE A 186 20.91 22.57 1.73
CA PHE A 186 21.59 21.70 2.68
C PHE A 186 23.06 21.61 2.29
N GLY A 187 23.96 22.12 3.14
CA GLY A 187 25.34 22.30 2.77
C GLY A 187 25.48 23.14 1.49
N ASP A 188 26.19 22.61 0.51
CA ASP A 188 26.39 23.24 -0.80
C ASP A 188 25.37 22.82 -1.86
N SER A 189 24.39 22.01 -1.50
CA SER A 189 23.42 21.48 -2.43
C SER A 189 22.02 22.02 -2.15
N GLU A 190 21.25 22.18 -3.21
CA GLU A 190 19.84 22.51 -3.19
C GLU A 190 19.01 21.24 -3.36
N VAL A 191 17.92 21.11 -2.61
CA VAL A 191 16.94 20.03 -2.77
C VAL A 191 15.57 20.65 -3.03
N GLU A 192 14.95 20.25 -4.12
CA GLU A 192 13.60 20.64 -4.48
C GLU A 192 12.60 19.62 -3.95
N PHE A 193 11.55 20.09 -3.32
CA PHE A 193 10.44 19.30 -2.82
C PHE A 193 9.20 19.59 -3.67
N HIS A 194 8.67 18.57 -4.32
CA HIS A 194 7.55 18.68 -5.22
C HIS A 194 6.35 17.91 -4.67
N HIS A 195 5.21 18.54 -4.56
CA HIS A 195 3.97 17.87 -4.22
C HIS A 195 3.39 17.17 -5.45
N GLY A 196 2.97 15.92 -5.27
CA GLY A 196 2.14 15.17 -6.19
C GLY A 196 1.11 14.36 -5.42
N LYS A 197 -0.08 14.17 -5.97
CA LYS A 197 -1.02 13.21 -5.43
C LYS A 197 -0.73 11.84 -6.02
N GLY A 198 -0.92 10.81 -5.23
CA GLY A 198 -0.74 9.44 -5.71
C GLY A 198 -1.46 8.49 -4.78
N GLU A 199 -0.74 7.71 -4.00
CA GLU A 199 -1.30 6.91 -2.92
C GLU A 199 -2.03 7.77 -1.89
N THR A 200 -1.54 8.98 -1.68
CA THR A 200 -2.10 9.95 -0.74
C THR A 200 -2.13 11.35 -1.35
N ASP A 201 -2.83 12.27 -0.69
CA ASP A 201 -2.97 13.68 -1.08
C ASP A 201 -1.88 14.60 -0.49
N ASP A 202 -0.93 14.05 0.24
CA ASP A 202 0.15 14.75 0.95
C ASP A 202 1.54 14.30 0.50
N HIS A 203 1.65 13.64 -0.66
CA HIS A 203 2.89 13.02 -1.08
C HIS A 203 3.87 14.03 -1.66
N LEU A 204 5.15 13.94 -1.22
CA LEU A 204 6.28 14.71 -1.74
C LEU A 204 7.28 13.77 -2.41
N TRP A 205 7.81 14.17 -3.55
CA TRP A 205 9.05 13.63 -4.08
C TRP A 205 10.13 14.71 -4.08
N SER A 206 11.38 14.30 -3.93
CA SER A 206 12.49 15.23 -3.75
C SER A 206 13.51 15.08 -4.87
N TRP A 207 13.89 16.22 -5.46
CA TRP A 207 14.85 16.29 -6.54
C TRP A 207 16.14 16.96 -6.09
N PHE A 208 17.28 16.40 -6.49
CA PHE A 208 18.63 16.91 -6.22
C PHE A 208 19.26 17.36 -7.55
N PRO A 209 19.14 18.65 -7.92
CA PRO A 209 19.56 19.14 -9.23
C PRO A 209 21.04 18.90 -9.52
N LYS A 210 21.90 19.10 -8.51
CA LYS A 210 23.37 18.94 -8.65
C LYS A 210 23.78 17.49 -8.86
N GLN A 211 23.14 16.56 -8.15
CA GLN A 211 23.48 15.14 -8.15
C GLN A 211 22.66 14.35 -9.19
N LYS A 212 21.58 14.93 -9.69
CA LYS A 212 20.56 14.26 -10.52
C LYS A 212 19.96 13.02 -9.85
N TRP A 213 19.72 13.12 -8.56
CA TRP A 213 19.03 12.09 -7.78
C TRP A 213 17.57 12.46 -7.56
N VAL A 214 16.72 11.44 -7.42
CA VAL A 214 15.33 11.64 -7.03
C VAL A 214 14.95 10.65 -5.93
N ALA A 215 14.41 11.16 -4.80
CA ALA A 215 13.77 10.34 -3.79
C ALA A 215 12.26 10.38 -4.06
N THR A 216 11.69 9.21 -4.37
CA THR A 216 10.33 9.11 -4.91
C THR A 216 9.27 8.78 -3.86
N GLY A 217 9.67 8.39 -2.64
CA GLY A 217 8.71 7.81 -1.70
C GLY A 217 7.96 6.65 -2.37
N ASP A 218 6.65 6.60 -2.19
CA ASP A 218 5.79 5.54 -2.71
C ASP A 218 5.30 5.76 -4.14
N PHE A 219 5.79 6.77 -4.87
CA PHE A 219 5.54 6.84 -6.31
C PHE A 219 6.14 5.63 -7.06
N VAL A 220 7.11 4.94 -6.46
CA VAL A 220 7.65 3.67 -6.95
C VAL A 220 7.80 2.70 -5.77
N ILE A 221 7.07 1.58 -5.79
CA ILE A 221 7.03 0.61 -4.70
C ILE A 221 7.41 -0.81 -5.13
N TRP A 222 7.94 -0.99 -6.34
CA TRP A 222 8.28 -2.30 -6.92
C TRP A 222 7.13 -3.33 -6.92
N ASN A 223 5.93 -2.82 -7.00
CA ASN A 223 4.67 -3.54 -7.18
C ASN A 223 3.76 -2.69 -8.06
N PHE A 224 2.61 -3.25 -8.43
CA PHE A 224 1.55 -2.45 -9.02
C PHE A 224 1.17 -1.29 -8.08
N PRO A 225 1.03 -0.04 -8.58
CA PRO A 225 0.76 1.12 -7.74
C PRO A 225 -0.44 0.93 -6.81
N ASN A 226 -0.30 1.27 -5.55
CA ASN A 226 -1.38 1.21 -4.56
C ASN A 226 -2.40 2.35 -4.79
N ALA A 227 -2.98 2.36 -5.99
CA ALA A 227 -3.89 3.40 -6.46
C ALA A 227 -5.37 2.99 -6.38
N GLY A 228 -5.69 1.81 -5.86
CA GLY A 228 -7.04 1.26 -5.83
C GLY A 228 -7.55 0.78 -4.48
N ASN A 229 -6.73 0.64 -3.47
CA ASN A 229 -7.00 -0.01 -2.19
C ASN A 229 -8.48 -0.01 -1.74
N PRO A 230 -9.15 -1.18 -1.63
CA PRO A 230 -10.60 -1.27 -1.42
C PRO A 230 -11.07 -0.74 -0.06
N GLN A 231 -10.18 -0.61 0.92
CA GLN A 231 -10.51 -0.23 2.29
C GLN A 231 -9.97 1.14 2.71
N LYS A 232 -9.34 1.88 1.79
CA LYS A 232 -8.73 3.17 2.11
C LYS A 232 -9.49 4.32 1.43
N VAL A 233 -9.13 5.54 1.81
CA VAL A 233 -9.67 6.76 1.19
C VAL A 233 -9.23 6.86 -0.27
N GLN A 234 -9.78 7.85 -0.98
CA GLN A 234 -9.47 8.12 -2.38
C GLN A 234 -7.97 8.10 -2.65
N ARG A 235 -7.58 7.41 -3.73
CA ARG A 235 -6.27 7.39 -4.37
C ARG A 235 -6.36 8.15 -5.70
N PHE A 236 -5.23 8.55 -6.25
CA PHE A 236 -5.16 9.51 -7.34
C PHE A 236 -4.32 8.96 -8.51
N PRO A 237 -4.82 7.98 -9.28
CA PRO A 237 -4.02 7.30 -10.30
C PRO A 237 -3.57 8.23 -11.44
N LEU A 238 -4.38 9.21 -11.86
CA LEU A 238 -4.00 10.16 -12.91
C LEU A 238 -2.88 11.08 -12.41
N GLU A 239 -3.08 11.69 -11.26
CA GLU A 239 -2.10 12.61 -10.66
C GLU A 239 -0.80 11.87 -10.28
N TRP A 240 -0.90 10.57 -9.97
CA TRP A 240 0.27 9.71 -9.79
C TRP A 240 1.08 9.60 -11.08
N ALA A 241 0.42 9.31 -12.20
CA ALA A 241 1.08 9.24 -13.51
C ALA A 241 1.70 10.60 -13.89
N GLU A 242 1.01 11.71 -13.64
CA GLU A 242 1.52 13.08 -13.86
C GLU A 242 2.81 13.34 -13.05
N ALA A 243 2.85 12.90 -11.79
CA ALA A 243 4.05 13.03 -10.96
C ALA A 243 5.22 12.20 -11.54
N LEU A 244 4.96 10.96 -11.98
CA LEU A 244 5.99 10.13 -12.64
C LEU A 244 6.50 10.79 -13.93
N ARG A 245 5.61 11.37 -14.75
CA ARG A 245 6.00 12.14 -15.95
C ARG A 245 6.87 13.35 -15.59
N ALA A 246 6.53 14.06 -14.52
CA ALA A 246 7.33 15.19 -14.03
C ALA A 246 8.73 14.75 -13.55
N ILE A 247 8.82 13.59 -12.90
CA ILE A 247 10.11 13.00 -12.51
C ILE A 247 10.95 12.63 -13.73
N ILE A 248 10.36 11.99 -14.74
CA ILE A 248 11.06 11.65 -16.01
C ILE A 248 11.63 12.91 -16.65
N ALA A 249 10.89 14.02 -16.67
CA ALA A 249 11.35 15.28 -17.26
C ALA A 249 12.55 15.93 -16.55
N LYS A 250 12.85 15.52 -15.29
CA LYS A 250 14.07 15.92 -14.57
C LYS A 250 15.30 15.12 -14.99
N GLU A 251 15.12 14.04 -15.73
CA GLU A 251 16.22 13.17 -16.23
C GLU A 251 17.12 12.62 -15.10
N PRO A 252 16.56 11.98 -14.06
CA PRO A 252 17.34 11.47 -12.95
C PRO A 252 18.31 10.38 -13.37
N GLU A 253 19.51 10.39 -12.78
CA GLU A 253 20.54 9.37 -12.95
C GLU A 253 20.52 8.32 -11.84
N LEU A 254 19.90 8.65 -10.68
CA LEU A 254 19.67 7.74 -9.57
C LEU A 254 18.27 7.98 -8.98
N MET A 255 17.50 6.92 -8.80
CA MET A 255 16.18 6.93 -8.18
C MET A 255 16.19 6.11 -6.89
N LEU A 256 15.62 6.68 -5.84
CA LEU A 256 15.64 6.21 -4.46
C LEU A 256 14.19 6.04 -3.97
N PRO A 257 13.57 4.87 -4.15
CA PRO A 257 12.22 4.61 -3.68
C PRO A 257 12.21 4.30 -2.17
N ALA A 258 11.05 4.49 -1.52
CA ALA A 258 10.86 4.11 -0.14
C ALA A 258 10.59 2.60 0.05
N HIS A 259 10.20 1.90 -1.01
CA HIS A 259 10.06 0.45 -1.03
C HIS A 259 10.76 -0.15 -2.24
N GLY A 260 11.55 -1.20 -2.00
CA GLY A 260 12.28 -1.91 -3.04
C GLY A 260 13.65 -1.29 -3.35
N LEU A 261 14.19 -1.60 -4.50
CA LEU A 261 15.59 -1.34 -4.83
C LEU A 261 15.79 0.06 -5.44
N PRO A 262 16.90 0.77 -5.14
CA PRO A 262 17.29 1.96 -5.87
C PRO A 262 17.62 1.59 -7.32
N ILE A 263 17.35 2.50 -8.27
CA ILE A 263 17.59 2.27 -9.69
C ILE A 263 18.56 3.33 -10.20
N ALA A 264 19.64 2.90 -10.86
CA ALA A 264 20.60 3.77 -11.52
C ALA A 264 20.50 3.69 -13.05
N GLY A 265 20.83 4.81 -13.70
CA GLY A 265 20.83 4.96 -15.15
C GLY A 265 19.57 5.64 -15.67
N LYS A 266 19.75 6.79 -16.33
CA LYS A 266 18.69 7.66 -16.84
C LYS A 266 17.66 6.90 -17.69
N GLU A 267 18.12 6.10 -18.64
CA GLU A 267 17.24 5.36 -19.57
C GLU A 267 16.44 4.26 -18.83
N ARG A 268 17.07 3.60 -17.86
CA ARG A 268 16.42 2.55 -17.06
C ARG A 268 15.34 3.17 -16.16
N ILE A 269 15.65 4.27 -15.50
CA ILE A 269 14.69 5.02 -14.67
C ILE A 269 13.54 5.51 -15.53
N ALA A 270 13.82 6.16 -16.66
CA ALA A 270 12.80 6.67 -17.57
C ALA A 270 11.88 5.54 -18.06
N ARG A 271 12.42 4.37 -18.44
CA ARG A 271 11.63 3.20 -18.84
C ARG A 271 10.72 2.70 -17.72
N VAL A 272 11.23 2.52 -16.51
CA VAL A 272 10.43 2.02 -15.38
C VAL A 272 9.30 3.00 -15.05
N LEU A 273 9.60 4.27 -14.94
CA LEU A 273 8.61 5.31 -14.64
C LEU A 273 7.57 5.47 -15.76
N ASP A 274 8.00 5.42 -17.04
CA ASP A 274 7.11 5.48 -18.21
C ASP A 274 6.11 4.31 -18.21
N GLU A 275 6.59 3.11 -17.95
CA GLU A 275 5.74 1.92 -17.94
C GLU A 275 4.73 1.93 -16.80
N ILE A 276 5.11 2.41 -15.61
CA ILE A 276 4.19 2.59 -14.48
C ILE A 276 3.16 3.68 -14.82
N ALA A 277 3.60 4.84 -15.30
CA ALA A 277 2.72 5.94 -15.67
C ALA A 277 1.75 5.52 -16.77
N SER A 278 2.23 4.86 -17.83
CA SER A 278 1.40 4.37 -18.93
C SER A 278 0.34 3.36 -18.50
N ALA A 279 0.66 2.49 -17.53
CA ALA A 279 -0.33 1.56 -16.98
C ALA A 279 -1.46 2.29 -16.23
N LEU A 280 -1.12 3.31 -15.43
CA LEU A 280 -2.12 4.13 -14.73
C LEU A 280 -2.94 4.99 -15.70
N GLU A 281 -2.29 5.66 -16.66
CA GLU A 281 -2.95 6.46 -17.71
C GLU A 281 -3.92 5.60 -18.53
N TYR A 282 -3.54 4.38 -18.89
CA TYR A 282 -4.40 3.45 -19.59
C TYR A 282 -5.65 3.11 -18.77
N LEU A 283 -5.50 2.78 -17.48
CA LEU A 283 -6.64 2.48 -16.61
C LEU A 283 -7.59 3.67 -16.48
N VAL A 284 -7.03 4.88 -16.28
CA VAL A 284 -7.84 6.11 -16.18
C VAL A 284 -8.58 6.36 -17.49
N LYS A 285 -7.88 6.38 -18.62
CA LYS A 285 -8.45 6.65 -19.92
C LYS A 285 -9.56 5.65 -20.26
N SER A 286 -9.27 4.34 -20.18
CA SER A 286 -10.23 3.30 -20.55
C SER A 286 -11.46 3.31 -19.64
N THR A 287 -11.27 3.53 -18.33
CA THR A 287 -12.38 3.61 -17.38
C THR A 287 -13.26 4.81 -17.67
N VAL A 288 -12.67 6.01 -17.88
CA VAL A 288 -13.41 7.24 -18.13
C VAL A 288 -14.11 7.21 -19.50
N GLU A 289 -13.50 6.63 -20.52
CA GLU A 289 -14.13 6.44 -21.83
C GLU A 289 -15.41 5.59 -21.72
N MET A 290 -15.37 4.48 -20.96
CA MET A 290 -16.55 3.65 -20.74
C MET A 290 -17.59 4.36 -19.84
N MET A 291 -17.17 5.13 -18.84
CA MET A 291 -18.07 5.98 -18.04
C MET A 291 -18.79 7.00 -18.93
N ASN A 292 -18.09 7.67 -19.83
CA ASN A 292 -18.65 8.61 -20.79
C ASN A 292 -19.64 7.96 -21.77
N ALA A 293 -19.45 6.66 -22.06
CA ALA A 293 -20.40 5.88 -22.85
C ALA A 293 -21.64 5.44 -22.04
N GLY A 294 -21.69 5.71 -20.74
CA GLY A 294 -22.82 5.35 -19.87
C GLY A 294 -22.78 3.92 -19.34
N GLU A 295 -21.64 3.25 -19.43
CA GLU A 295 -21.49 1.88 -18.95
C GLU A 295 -21.55 1.79 -17.41
N THR A 296 -22.03 0.65 -16.90
CA THR A 296 -22.05 0.39 -15.46
C THR A 296 -20.66 0.04 -14.92
N LEU A 297 -20.44 0.24 -13.62
CA LEU A 297 -19.19 -0.18 -12.99
C LEU A 297 -18.94 -1.69 -13.21
N ASN A 298 -19.98 -2.52 -13.16
CA ASN A 298 -19.85 -3.96 -13.40
C ASN A 298 -19.29 -4.26 -14.79
N THR A 299 -19.81 -3.61 -15.85
CA THR A 299 -19.28 -3.76 -17.21
C THR A 299 -17.81 -3.33 -17.26
N ILE A 300 -17.49 -2.19 -16.66
CA ILE A 300 -16.15 -1.59 -16.72
C ILE A 300 -15.10 -2.49 -16.06
N ILE A 301 -15.34 -2.98 -14.85
CA ILE A 301 -14.36 -3.83 -14.13
C ILE A 301 -14.11 -5.18 -14.82
N HIS A 302 -15.07 -5.67 -15.61
CA HIS A 302 -14.88 -6.89 -16.38
C HIS A 302 -14.22 -6.66 -17.75
N SER A 303 -14.26 -5.42 -18.27
CA SER A 303 -13.74 -5.06 -19.59
C SER A 303 -12.33 -4.46 -19.54
N VAL A 304 -12.06 -3.55 -18.59
CA VAL A 304 -10.76 -2.87 -18.50
C VAL A 304 -9.72 -3.80 -17.90
N LYS A 305 -8.71 -4.17 -18.69
CA LYS A 305 -7.66 -5.10 -18.32
C LYS A 305 -6.29 -4.59 -18.76
N ILE A 306 -5.28 -4.76 -17.93
CA ILE A 306 -3.88 -4.57 -18.30
C ILE A 306 -3.35 -5.92 -18.84
N PRO A 307 -2.58 -5.92 -19.93
CA PRO A 307 -1.99 -7.15 -20.47
C PRO A 307 -1.07 -7.86 -19.46
N ASP A 308 -1.11 -9.19 -19.42
CA ASP A 308 -0.29 -10.00 -18.51
C ASP A 308 1.21 -9.74 -18.67
N ALA A 309 1.67 -9.47 -19.89
CA ALA A 309 3.07 -9.12 -20.15
C ALA A 309 3.50 -7.83 -19.42
N THR A 310 2.59 -6.88 -19.25
CA THR A 310 2.83 -5.66 -18.46
C THR A 310 2.83 -5.96 -16.96
N LEU A 311 1.84 -6.75 -16.50
CA LEU A 311 1.74 -7.15 -15.09
C LEU A 311 2.83 -8.15 -14.67
N GLY A 312 3.53 -8.78 -15.60
CA GLY A 312 4.67 -9.65 -15.34
C GLY A 312 5.95 -8.90 -14.95
N LYS A 313 6.04 -7.59 -15.23
CA LYS A 313 7.23 -6.79 -14.93
C LYS A 313 7.44 -6.65 -13.42
N PRO A 314 8.69 -6.74 -12.92
CA PRO A 314 8.99 -6.78 -11.48
C PRO A 314 8.38 -5.62 -10.67
N TYR A 315 8.26 -4.44 -11.27
CA TYR A 315 7.73 -3.22 -10.68
C TYR A 315 6.26 -2.95 -10.99
N LEU A 316 5.56 -3.89 -11.66
CA LEU A 316 4.12 -3.82 -12.01
C LEU A 316 3.34 -5.07 -11.62
N ARG A 317 3.97 -6.02 -10.90
CA ARG A 317 3.27 -7.22 -10.43
C ARG A 317 2.18 -6.84 -9.41
N PRO A 318 0.95 -7.35 -9.56
CA PRO A 318 -0.15 -7.04 -8.65
C PRO A 318 -0.06 -7.87 -7.36
N LEU A 319 1.03 -7.67 -6.60
CA LEU A 319 1.28 -8.40 -5.36
C LEU A 319 0.65 -7.73 -4.14
N TYR A 320 0.36 -6.43 -4.22
CA TYR A 320 -0.27 -5.66 -3.16
C TYR A 320 -1.64 -5.11 -3.59
N ASP A 321 -1.67 -4.15 -4.51
CA ASP A 321 -2.87 -3.66 -5.19
C ASP A 321 -3.01 -4.31 -6.57
N GLU A 322 -4.14 -4.12 -7.23
CA GLU A 322 -4.42 -4.71 -8.54
C GLU A 322 -5.29 -3.81 -9.43
N PRO A 323 -5.23 -3.96 -10.76
CA PRO A 323 -5.94 -3.10 -11.70
C PRO A 323 -7.45 -2.98 -11.45
N GLU A 324 -8.14 -4.03 -11.05
CA GLU A 324 -9.58 -4.01 -10.78
C GLU A 324 -9.92 -3.03 -9.64
N PHE A 325 -9.08 -2.97 -8.60
CA PHE A 325 -9.30 -2.03 -7.50
C PHE A 325 -9.04 -0.59 -7.93
N VAL A 326 -8.06 -0.39 -8.79
CA VAL A 326 -7.78 0.95 -9.37
C VAL A 326 -8.95 1.43 -10.23
N VAL A 327 -9.54 0.56 -11.06
CA VAL A 327 -10.74 0.88 -11.84
C VAL A 327 -11.90 1.32 -10.94
N ARG A 328 -12.17 0.61 -9.85
CA ARG A 328 -13.21 0.99 -8.86
C ARG A 328 -12.92 2.34 -8.21
N ASN A 329 -11.65 2.63 -7.96
CA ASN A 329 -11.22 3.89 -7.38
C ASN A 329 -11.36 5.06 -8.36
N ILE A 330 -11.06 4.85 -9.65
CA ILE A 330 -11.28 5.81 -10.73
C ILE A 330 -12.78 6.11 -10.87
N TRP A 331 -13.63 5.08 -10.90
CA TRP A 331 -15.09 5.24 -10.90
C TRP A 331 -15.54 6.17 -9.77
N ARG A 332 -15.10 5.90 -8.53
CA ARG A 332 -15.45 6.73 -7.37
C ARG A 332 -14.91 8.17 -7.47
N GLN A 333 -13.72 8.36 -8.03
CA GLN A 333 -13.10 9.67 -8.18
C GLN A 333 -13.88 10.57 -9.12
N PHE A 334 -14.34 10.04 -10.26
CA PHE A 334 -14.98 10.82 -11.32
C PHE A 334 -16.50 10.68 -11.36
N GLY A 335 -17.10 9.64 -10.80
CA GLY A 335 -18.52 9.32 -10.92
C GLY A 335 -19.28 9.12 -9.61
N GLY A 336 -18.62 9.11 -8.46
CA GLY A 336 -19.25 8.81 -7.18
C GLY A 336 -19.23 7.33 -6.83
N TRP A 337 -20.04 6.90 -5.84
CA TRP A 337 -19.97 5.54 -5.28
C TRP A 337 -20.98 4.54 -5.88
N TRP A 338 -22.11 5.03 -6.47
CA TRP A 338 -23.15 4.16 -7.02
C TRP A 338 -22.70 3.50 -8.31
N ASP A 339 -22.86 2.18 -8.38
CA ASP A 339 -22.33 1.32 -9.43
C ASP A 339 -23.22 1.18 -10.69
N GLY A 340 -24.36 1.90 -10.73
CA GLY A 340 -25.30 1.89 -11.85
C GLY A 340 -26.46 0.89 -11.71
N ALA A 341 -26.46 -0.02 -10.72
CA ALA A 341 -27.57 -0.94 -10.49
C ALA A 341 -28.64 -0.30 -9.60
N PRO A 342 -29.90 -0.12 -10.09
CA PRO A 342 -30.92 0.61 -9.33
C PRO A 342 -31.24 0.03 -7.96
N SER A 343 -31.25 -1.29 -7.80
CA SER A 343 -31.50 -1.96 -6.52
C SER A 343 -30.41 -1.67 -5.47
N ARG A 344 -29.17 -1.45 -5.89
CA ARG A 344 -28.04 -1.13 -5.02
C ARG A 344 -27.94 0.33 -4.61
N LEU A 345 -28.80 1.22 -5.15
CA LEU A 345 -28.88 2.61 -4.69
C LEU A 345 -29.46 2.68 -3.25
N LYS A 346 -30.49 1.87 -2.97
CA LYS A 346 -31.08 1.67 -1.65
C LYS A 346 -31.35 0.17 -1.48
N PRO A 347 -30.32 -0.61 -1.08
CA PRO A 347 -30.39 -2.06 -1.07
C PRO A 347 -31.30 -2.57 0.06
N ALA A 348 -31.85 -3.76 -0.13
CA ALA A 348 -32.34 -4.56 0.97
C ALA A 348 -31.18 -4.93 1.90
N THR A 349 -31.49 -5.40 3.13
CA THR A 349 -30.43 -5.97 3.98
C THR A 349 -29.90 -7.26 3.38
N ASP A 350 -28.64 -7.58 3.63
CA ASP A 350 -28.01 -8.82 3.13
C ASP A 350 -28.77 -10.06 3.63
N GLU A 351 -29.22 -10.05 4.89
CA GLU A 351 -30.02 -11.12 5.48
C GLU A 351 -31.37 -11.32 4.76
N SER A 352 -32.08 -10.22 4.46
CA SER A 352 -33.35 -10.31 3.73
C SER A 352 -33.17 -10.82 2.31
N LEU A 353 -32.12 -10.36 1.63
CA LEU A 353 -31.79 -10.82 0.27
C LEU A 353 -31.38 -12.30 0.27
N GLY A 354 -30.54 -12.71 1.22
CA GLY A 354 -30.12 -14.09 1.39
C GLY A 354 -31.31 -15.02 1.67
N ALA A 355 -32.21 -14.63 2.59
CA ALA A 355 -33.41 -15.39 2.96
C ALA A 355 -34.35 -15.59 1.76
N GLU A 356 -34.59 -14.53 0.96
CA GLU A 356 -35.44 -14.62 -0.23
C GLU A 356 -34.82 -15.54 -1.30
N LEU A 357 -33.51 -15.44 -1.57
CA LEU A 357 -32.83 -16.32 -2.50
C LEU A 357 -32.83 -17.78 -2.02
N ALA A 358 -32.64 -18.02 -0.73
CA ALA A 358 -32.76 -19.35 -0.13
C ALA A 358 -34.16 -19.92 -0.30
N THR A 359 -35.22 -19.12 -0.08
CA THR A 359 -36.60 -19.53 -0.32
C THR A 359 -36.85 -19.95 -1.75
N LEU A 360 -36.39 -19.15 -2.71
CA LEU A 360 -36.52 -19.46 -4.15
C LEU A 360 -35.69 -20.68 -4.57
N ALA A 361 -34.55 -20.92 -3.95
CA ALA A 361 -33.68 -22.05 -4.25
C ALA A 361 -34.11 -23.38 -3.59
N GLY A 362 -34.99 -23.31 -2.57
CA GLY A 362 -35.39 -24.46 -1.77
C GLY A 362 -34.57 -24.71 -0.50
N GLY A 363 -33.80 -23.72 -0.05
CA GLY A 363 -33.02 -23.73 1.19
C GLY A 363 -31.62 -23.16 1.04
N ALA A 364 -31.03 -22.72 2.16
CA ALA A 364 -29.67 -22.24 2.23
C ALA A 364 -28.65 -23.35 1.87
N GLU A 365 -29.00 -24.59 2.21
CA GLU A 365 -28.20 -25.78 1.88
C GLU A 365 -28.08 -26.00 0.37
N VAL A 366 -29.12 -25.64 -0.40
CA VAL A 366 -29.08 -25.73 -1.88
C VAL A 366 -28.15 -24.67 -2.44
N LEU A 367 -28.18 -23.45 -1.90
CA LEU A 367 -27.25 -22.38 -2.30
C LEU A 367 -25.79 -22.74 -2.04
N ILE A 368 -25.49 -23.26 -0.83
CA ILE A 368 -24.10 -23.58 -0.49
C ILE A 368 -23.59 -24.82 -1.26
N ALA A 369 -24.45 -25.83 -1.52
CA ALA A 369 -24.10 -26.96 -2.35
C ALA A 369 -23.76 -26.51 -3.77
N ARG A 370 -24.57 -25.62 -4.35
CA ARG A 370 -24.30 -25.06 -5.68
C ARG A 370 -23.01 -24.22 -5.70
N ALA A 371 -22.76 -23.46 -4.63
CA ALA A 371 -21.50 -22.70 -4.49
C ALA A 371 -20.27 -23.61 -4.52
N LYS A 372 -20.33 -24.78 -3.87
CA LYS A 372 -19.26 -25.79 -3.89
C LYS A 372 -19.03 -26.35 -5.30
N GLU A 373 -20.07 -26.66 -6.05
CA GLU A 373 -19.96 -27.11 -7.43
C GLU A 373 -19.28 -26.06 -8.32
N LEU A 374 -19.67 -24.79 -8.18
CA LEU A 374 -19.05 -23.68 -8.91
C LEU A 374 -17.57 -23.51 -8.53
N ALA A 375 -17.26 -23.59 -7.23
CA ALA A 375 -15.88 -23.52 -6.77
C ALA A 375 -15.03 -24.69 -7.34
N ALA A 376 -15.58 -25.89 -7.38
CA ALA A 376 -14.93 -27.07 -7.96
C ALA A 376 -14.71 -26.94 -9.46
N SER A 377 -15.59 -26.23 -10.17
CA SER A 377 -15.45 -25.93 -11.61
C SER A 377 -14.56 -24.72 -11.91
N GLY A 378 -14.07 -24.01 -10.88
CA GLY A 378 -13.19 -22.85 -11.01
C GLY A 378 -13.90 -21.50 -11.08
N ASP A 379 -15.25 -21.45 -11.09
CA ASP A 379 -16.01 -20.18 -11.04
C ASP A 379 -16.10 -19.65 -9.59
N LEU A 380 -14.94 -19.25 -9.07
CA LEU A 380 -14.82 -18.78 -7.68
C LEU A 380 -15.54 -17.44 -7.42
N ARG A 381 -15.69 -16.60 -8.45
CA ARG A 381 -16.43 -15.32 -8.26
C ARG A 381 -17.89 -15.58 -7.97
N LEU A 382 -18.54 -16.41 -8.78
CA LEU A 382 -19.95 -16.76 -8.56
C LEU A 382 -20.14 -17.63 -7.32
N ALA A 383 -19.22 -18.56 -7.05
CA ALA A 383 -19.22 -19.38 -5.85
C ALA A 383 -19.25 -18.53 -4.56
N CYS A 384 -18.43 -17.47 -4.47
CA CYS A 384 -18.42 -16.58 -3.33
C CYS A 384 -19.77 -15.86 -3.12
N HIS A 385 -20.43 -15.41 -4.20
CA HIS A 385 -21.75 -14.79 -4.09
C HIS A 385 -22.79 -15.75 -3.49
N LEU A 386 -22.86 -16.99 -4.00
CA LEU A 386 -23.82 -17.96 -3.47
C LEU A 386 -23.48 -18.39 -2.04
N ALA A 387 -22.20 -18.48 -1.70
CA ALA A 387 -21.77 -18.77 -0.33
C ALA A 387 -22.13 -17.64 0.66
N ASP A 388 -22.06 -16.37 0.23
CA ASP A 388 -22.51 -15.23 1.04
C ASP A 388 -24.03 -15.26 1.23
N PHE A 389 -24.82 -15.48 0.16
CA PHE A 389 -26.27 -15.60 0.27
C PHE A 389 -26.70 -16.74 1.20
N ALA A 390 -26.01 -17.90 1.15
CA ALA A 390 -26.28 -19.00 2.07
C ALA A 390 -25.94 -18.63 3.53
N GLY A 391 -24.80 -18.00 3.78
CA GLY A 391 -24.40 -17.55 5.11
C GLY A 391 -25.31 -16.46 5.69
N TRP A 392 -25.80 -15.53 4.86
CA TRP A 392 -26.76 -14.50 5.29
C TRP A 392 -28.15 -15.08 5.55
N ALA A 393 -28.57 -16.11 4.80
CA ALA A 393 -29.85 -16.79 5.02
C ALA A 393 -29.85 -17.65 6.30
N ALA A 394 -28.68 -18.18 6.69
CA ALA A 394 -28.55 -19.07 7.84
C ALA A 394 -27.27 -18.71 8.66
N PRO A 395 -27.27 -17.55 9.35
CA PRO A 395 -26.08 -16.95 9.95
C PRO A 395 -25.49 -17.78 11.11
N ASP A 396 -26.26 -18.64 11.74
CA ASP A 396 -25.84 -19.46 12.88
C ASP A 396 -25.63 -20.94 12.53
N GLU A 397 -25.74 -21.33 11.23
CA GLU A 397 -25.69 -22.73 10.79
C GLU A 397 -24.23 -23.17 10.52
N PRO A 398 -23.61 -24.02 11.39
CA PRO A 398 -22.19 -24.33 11.31
C PRO A 398 -21.80 -25.06 10.01
N ASN A 399 -22.68 -25.86 9.43
CA ASN A 399 -22.37 -26.61 8.22
C ASN A 399 -22.23 -25.68 7.00
N ILE A 400 -23.11 -24.67 6.88
CA ILE A 400 -23.05 -23.66 5.83
C ILE A 400 -21.77 -22.83 5.99
N HIS A 401 -21.45 -22.42 7.21
CA HIS A 401 -20.24 -21.65 7.48
C HIS A 401 -18.95 -22.46 7.27
N ARG A 402 -18.97 -23.79 7.47
CA ARG A 402 -17.83 -24.65 7.13
C ARG A 402 -17.55 -24.61 5.62
N ASP A 403 -18.56 -24.83 4.82
CA ASP A 403 -18.44 -24.83 3.37
C ASP A 403 -18.10 -23.42 2.82
N ARG A 404 -18.68 -22.35 3.40
CA ARG A 404 -18.33 -20.97 3.07
C ARG A 404 -16.85 -20.67 3.37
N ALA A 405 -16.34 -21.11 4.51
CA ALA A 405 -14.93 -20.95 4.87
C ALA A 405 -13.99 -21.64 3.86
N GLU A 406 -14.31 -22.85 3.43
CA GLU A 406 -13.55 -23.61 2.43
C GLU A 406 -13.53 -22.91 1.05
N ILE A 407 -14.69 -22.38 0.61
CA ILE A 407 -14.80 -21.63 -0.65
C ILE A 407 -13.93 -20.38 -0.60
N TYR A 408 -13.99 -19.59 0.48
CA TYR A 408 -13.17 -18.39 0.61
C TYR A 408 -11.67 -18.68 0.78
N GLU A 409 -11.31 -19.79 1.40
CA GLU A 409 -9.90 -20.20 1.47
C GLU A 409 -9.39 -20.65 0.09
N THR A 410 -10.23 -21.31 -0.73
CA THR A 410 -9.91 -21.64 -2.11
C THR A 410 -9.76 -20.37 -2.95
N ARG A 411 -10.68 -19.40 -2.79
CA ARG A 411 -10.60 -18.10 -3.45
C ARG A 411 -9.32 -17.37 -3.06
N ARG A 412 -8.98 -17.32 -1.78
CA ARG A 412 -7.75 -16.70 -1.29
C ARG A 412 -6.50 -17.26 -1.95
N LYS A 413 -6.45 -18.60 -2.12
CA LYS A 413 -5.29 -19.26 -2.73
C LYS A 413 -5.12 -18.95 -4.21
N SER A 414 -6.20 -18.60 -4.92
CA SER A 414 -6.16 -18.23 -6.34
C SER A 414 -5.73 -16.77 -6.57
N GLU A 415 -5.65 -15.96 -5.54
CA GLU A 415 -5.29 -14.53 -5.66
C GLU A 415 -3.78 -14.30 -5.56
N THR A 416 -3.31 -13.23 -6.20
CA THR A 416 -1.93 -12.73 -6.07
C THR A 416 -1.84 -11.54 -5.11
N SER A 417 -2.80 -10.62 -5.16
CA SER A 417 -2.88 -9.41 -4.35
C SER A 417 -2.96 -9.73 -2.85
N LEU A 418 -2.08 -9.13 -2.05
CA LEU A 418 -2.10 -9.25 -0.59
C LEU A 418 -3.43 -8.79 0.01
N MET A 419 -4.01 -7.70 -0.54
CA MET A 419 -5.28 -7.16 -0.07
C MET A 419 -6.44 -8.11 -0.34
N ALA A 420 -6.52 -8.71 -1.55
CA ALA A 420 -7.53 -9.72 -1.87
C ALA A 420 -7.38 -10.94 -0.97
N LYS A 421 -6.15 -11.46 -0.83
CA LYS A 421 -5.85 -12.58 0.07
C LYS A 421 -6.28 -12.30 1.51
N GLY A 422 -5.99 -11.10 2.02
CA GLY A 422 -6.35 -10.70 3.37
C GLY A 422 -7.86 -10.65 3.58
N ILE A 423 -8.60 -9.99 2.68
CA ILE A 423 -10.05 -9.85 2.77
C ILE A 423 -10.75 -11.21 2.70
N PHE A 424 -10.34 -12.08 1.76
CA PHE A 424 -10.91 -13.43 1.65
C PHE A 424 -10.55 -14.32 2.83
N LYS A 425 -9.36 -14.18 3.42
CA LYS A 425 -9.00 -14.83 4.68
C LYS A 425 -9.88 -14.35 5.83
N GLY A 426 -10.18 -13.04 5.89
CA GLY A 426 -11.12 -12.47 6.85
C GLY A 426 -12.49 -13.14 6.75
N ALA A 427 -13.04 -13.29 5.55
CA ALA A 427 -14.33 -13.94 5.32
C ALA A 427 -14.33 -15.43 5.76
N SER A 428 -13.23 -16.16 5.50
CA SER A 428 -13.07 -17.53 6.01
C SER A 428 -13.09 -17.56 7.54
N ARG A 429 -12.36 -16.68 8.21
CA ARG A 429 -12.28 -16.60 9.68
C ARG A 429 -13.59 -16.17 10.33
N GLU A 430 -14.37 -15.30 9.70
CA GLU A 430 -15.71 -14.96 10.15
C GLU A 430 -16.59 -16.22 10.26
N SER A 431 -16.55 -17.07 9.23
CA SER A 431 -17.25 -18.36 9.26
C SER A 431 -16.68 -19.35 10.28
N GLU A 432 -15.37 -19.43 10.45
CA GLU A 432 -14.73 -20.24 11.48
C GLU A 432 -15.16 -19.81 12.90
N ALA A 433 -15.37 -18.50 13.12
CA ALA A 433 -15.86 -17.99 14.40
C ALA A 433 -17.30 -18.47 14.73
N VAL A 434 -18.19 -18.50 13.72
CA VAL A 434 -19.55 -19.07 13.88
C VAL A 434 -19.47 -20.54 14.26
N ILE A 435 -18.63 -21.33 13.60
CA ILE A 435 -18.45 -22.75 13.91
C ILE A 435 -17.95 -22.95 15.34
N LYS A 436 -16.94 -22.16 15.78
CA LYS A 436 -16.43 -22.22 17.14
C LYS A 436 -17.50 -21.87 18.19
N ALA A 437 -18.28 -20.81 17.95
CA ALA A 437 -19.36 -20.43 18.84
C ALA A 437 -20.41 -21.54 19.00
N ALA A 438 -20.80 -22.22 17.91
CA ALA A 438 -21.73 -23.34 17.94
C ALA A 438 -21.17 -24.57 18.70
N LEU A 439 -19.86 -24.74 18.75
CA LEU A 439 -19.17 -25.82 19.48
C LEU A 439 -18.90 -25.48 20.95
N GLY A 440 -19.32 -24.29 21.44
CA GLY A 440 -19.07 -23.83 22.80
C GLY A 440 -17.60 -23.57 23.12
N LYS A 441 -16.81 -23.19 22.11
CA LYS A 441 -15.36 -22.96 22.23
C LYS A 441 -14.99 -21.49 22.03
#